data_810312ad8018f2b3c21ecc074f9d6fd0
#
_entry.id   810312ad8018f2b3c21ecc074f9d6fd0
#
_cell.length_a   1.000
_cell.length_b   1.000
_cell.length_c   1.000
_cell.angle_alpha   90.00
_cell.angle_beta   90.00
_cell.angle_gamma   90.00
#
_symmetry.space_group_name_H-M   'P 1'
#
loop_
_entity.id
_entity.type
_entity.pdbx_description
1 polymer ?
#
loop_
_entity_poly.entity_id
_entity_poly.type
_entity_poly.pdbx_seq_one_letter_code
_entity_poly.pdbx_strand_id
1 'polypeptide(L)'
;MAWNHSGRILQLSVTLKNVCPNKRVALAAILTEVDSYGIEHKRGMKIITVPAHTKGSCRNVTVRCIKFVLPEDLDVSGGSTTSLCNQRKFKARFIAHYIDNDFECCNAIL
;
A
#
# COMPACT_ATOMS: atom_id res chain seq x y z
N MET A 1 4.10 -3.01 9.08
CA MET A 1 4.48 -2.52 7.75
C MET A 1 5.99 -2.38 7.66
N ALA A 2 6.57 -2.81 6.60
CA ALA A 2 8.01 -2.74 6.41
C ALA A 2 8.32 -2.00 5.11
N TRP A 3 9.36 -1.19 5.16
CA TRP A 3 9.77 -0.36 4.04
C TRP A 3 11.12 -0.83 3.52
N ASN A 4 11.26 -0.78 2.22
CA ASN A 4 12.52 -1.04 1.59
C ASN A 4 12.63 -0.06 0.41
N HIS A 5 13.66 0.74 0.43
CA HIS A 5 13.82 1.79 -0.56
C HIS A 5 15.14 1.59 -1.29
N SER A 6 15.06 1.45 -2.58
CA SER A 6 16.24 1.27 -3.41
C SER A 6 16.06 2.13 -4.64
N GLY A 7 16.81 3.23 -4.71
CA GLY A 7 16.68 4.16 -5.80
C GLY A 7 15.29 4.75 -5.86
N ARG A 8 14.60 4.52 -6.93
CA ARG A 8 13.26 5.07 -7.13
C ARG A 8 12.15 4.06 -6.88
N ILE A 9 12.49 2.93 -6.36
CA ILE A 9 11.49 1.90 -6.10
C ILE A 9 11.30 1.81 -4.60
N LEU A 10 10.08 1.95 -4.18
CA LEU A 10 9.70 1.78 -2.80
C LEU A 10 8.93 0.49 -2.67
N GLN A 11 9.35 -0.35 -1.78
CA GLN A 11 8.72 -1.64 -1.58
C GLN A 11 8.16 -1.72 -0.18
N LEU A 12 6.93 -2.18 -0.09
CA LEU A 12 6.24 -2.31 1.18
C LEU A 12 5.83 -3.74 1.41
N SER A 13 5.67 -4.09 2.67
CA SER A 13 4.94 -5.29 3.04
C SER A 13 4.00 -4.93 4.17
N VAL A 14 2.89 -5.64 4.24
CA VAL A 14 1.88 -5.38 5.25
C VAL A 14 1.32 -6.71 5.72
N THR A 15 1.01 -6.80 7.00
CA THR A 15 0.41 -7.98 7.56
C THR A 15 -1.06 -7.70 7.85
N LEU A 16 -1.91 -8.49 7.23
CA LEU A 16 -3.34 -8.46 7.50
C LEU A 16 -3.61 -9.40 8.65
N LYS A 17 -4.26 -8.90 9.67
CA LYS A 17 -4.46 -9.69 10.88
C LYS A 17 -5.82 -10.35 10.86
N ASN A 18 -5.82 -11.58 11.32
CA ASN A 18 -7.05 -12.31 11.59
C ASN A 18 -7.90 -12.53 10.36
N VAL A 19 -7.26 -12.91 9.28
CA VAL A 19 -7.96 -13.17 8.02
C VAL A 19 -8.61 -14.54 8.09
N CYS A 20 -9.91 -14.57 7.89
CA CYS A 20 -10.67 -15.82 7.96
C CYS A 20 -10.44 -16.67 6.72
N PRO A 21 -10.55 -18.00 6.87
CA PRO A 21 -10.26 -18.89 5.74
C PRO A 21 -11.34 -18.83 4.67
N ASN A 22 -10.95 -19.26 3.48
CA ASN A 22 -11.85 -19.42 2.36
C ASN A 22 -12.45 -18.13 1.84
N LYS A 23 -11.81 -17.01 2.14
CA LYS A 23 -12.26 -15.72 1.64
C LYS A 23 -11.09 -14.95 1.10
N ARG A 24 -11.29 -14.37 -0.07
CA ARG A 24 -10.28 -13.51 -0.66
C ARG A 24 -10.41 -12.12 -0.09
N VAL A 25 -9.31 -11.38 -0.09
CA VAL A 25 -9.28 -10.02 0.43
C VAL A 25 -8.85 -9.08 -0.68
N ALA A 26 -9.57 -8.00 -0.82
CA ALA A 26 -9.14 -6.90 -1.67
C ALA A 26 -8.34 -5.94 -0.80
N LEU A 27 -7.13 -5.67 -1.23
CA LEU A 27 -6.24 -4.79 -0.50
C LEU A 27 -5.86 -3.63 -1.40
N ALA A 28 -6.11 -2.42 -0.93
CA ALA A 28 -5.65 -1.22 -1.61
C ALA A 28 -4.53 -0.61 -0.80
N ALA A 29 -3.45 -0.30 -1.47
CA ALA A 29 -2.31 0.38 -0.86
C ALA A 29 -2.16 1.73 -1.52
N ILE A 30 -2.21 2.78 -0.73
CA ILE A 30 -2.14 4.15 -1.21
C ILE A 30 -0.88 4.78 -0.64
N LEU A 31 -0.04 5.26 -1.54
CA LEU A 31 1.23 5.86 -1.16
C LEU A 31 1.17 7.36 -1.38
N THR A 32 1.55 8.11 -0.36
CA THR A 32 1.69 9.56 -0.47
C THR A 32 3.08 9.96 -0.01
N GLU A 33 3.52 11.09 -0.50
CA GLU A 33 4.77 11.69 -0.08
C GLU A 33 4.46 13.04 0.57
N VAL A 34 5.07 13.29 1.71
CA VAL A 34 4.85 14.52 2.47
C VAL A 34 5.98 15.46 2.16
N ASP A 35 5.64 16.65 1.66
CA ASP A 35 6.67 17.63 1.31
C ASP A 35 7.11 18.41 2.53
N SER A 36 7.99 19.38 2.32
CA SER A 36 8.56 20.14 3.42
C SER A 36 7.54 21.04 4.11
N TYR A 37 6.40 21.25 3.49
CA TYR A 37 5.34 22.05 4.10
C TYR A 37 4.27 21.18 4.76
N GLY A 38 4.47 19.89 4.78
CA GLY A 38 3.51 18.99 5.39
C GLY A 38 2.37 18.59 4.48
N ILE A 39 2.44 18.94 3.22
CA ILE A 39 1.37 18.62 2.27
C ILE A 39 1.64 17.26 1.65
N GLU A 40 0.59 16.45 1.58
CA GLU A 40 0.70 15.11 1.02
C GLU A 40 0.44 15.14 -0.47
N HIS A 41 1.28 14.45 -1.20
CA HIS A 41 1.15 14.30 -2.64
C HIS A 41 1.00 12.83 -2.97
N LYS A 42 -0.03 12.49 -3.72
CA LYS A 42 -0.27 11.11 -4.07
C LYS A 42 0.83 10.60 -5.00
N ARG A 43 1.37 9.46 -4.68
CA ARG A 43 2.46 8.86 -5.45
C ARG A 43 2.07 7.57 -6.11
N GLY A 44 1.01 6.94 -5.68
CA GLY A 44 0.58 5.71 -6.30
C GLY A 44 -0.49 5.01 -5.53
N MET A 45 -1.15 4.10 -6.19
CA MET A 45 -2.13 3.23 -5.58
C MET A 45 -2.03 1.88 -6.24
N LYS A 46 -2.06 0.84 -5.44
CA LYS A 46 -2.05 -0.53 -5.90
C LYS A 46 -3.25 -1.25 -5.33
N ILE A 47 -3.87 -2.06 -6.16
CA ILE A 47 -4.96 -2.90 -5.72
C ILE A 47 -4.54 -4.34 -5.93
N ILE A 48 -4.63 -5.12 -4.87
CA ILE A 48 -4.11 -6.47 -4.85
C ILE A 48 -5.21 -7.38 -4.35
N THR A 49 -5.39 -8.49 -5.01
CA THR A 49 -6.28 -9.53 -4.52
C THR A 49 -5.44 -10.54 -3.76
N VAL A 50 -5.75 -10.70 -2.50
CA VAL A 50 -5.04 -11.65 -1.65
C VAL A 50 -5.82 -12.96 -1.71
N PRO A 51 -5.17 -14.05 -2.13
CA PRO A 51 -5.87 -15.33 -2.27
C PRO A 51 -6.38 -15.83 -0.93
N ALA A 52 -7.45 -16.59 -1.00
CA ALA A 52 -8.01 -17.22 0.18
C ALA A 52 -7.05 -18.29 0.69
N HIS A 53 -6.92 -18.38 2.00
CA HIS A 53 -6.18 -19.47 2.60
C HIS A 53 -7.16 -20.53 3.08
N THR A 54 -6.66 -21.73 3.28
CA THR A 54 -7.49 -22.85 3.66
C THR A 54 -7.14 -23.42 5.03
N LYS A 55 -6.45 -22.65 5.83
CA LYS A 55 -6.19 -23.07 7.20
C LYS A 55 -7.50 -23.09 7.97
N GLY A 56 -7.54 -23.88 9.00
CA GLY A 56 -8.80 -24.10 9.71
C GLY A 56 -9.29 -22.94 10.52
N SER A 57 -8.49 -21.91 10.75
CA SER A 57 -8.88 -20.79 11.56
C SER A 57 -8.36 -19.51 10.94
N CYS A 58 -8.85 -18.39 11.44
CA CYS A 58 -8.36 -17.10 10.99
C CYS A 58 -6.91 -16.93 11.38
N ARG A 59 -6.16 -16.29 10.51
CA ARG A 59 -4.72 -16.17 10.72
C ARG A 59 -4.21 -14.88 10.10
N ASN A 60 -3.00 -14.53 10.46
CA ASN A 60 -2.35 -13.38 9.87
C ASN A 60 -1.80 -13.76 8.51
N VAL A 61 -1.94 -12.86 7.56
CA VAL A 61 -1.45 -13.04 6.20
C VAL A 61 -0.58 -11.86 5.85
N THR A 62 0.65 -12.12 5.43
CA THR A 62 1.57 -11.06 5.06
C THR A 62 1.59 -10.92 3.54
N VAL A 63 1.36 -9.70 3.09
CA VAL A 63 1.45 -9.35 1.68
C VAL A 63 2.78 -8.63 1.47
N ARG A 64 3.62 -9.19 0.62
CA ARG A 64 4.97 -8.69 0.41
C ARG A 64 5.13 -8.12 -0.98
N CYS A 65 6.20 -7.35 -1.14
CA CYS A 65 6.60 -6.90 -2.46
C CYS A 65 5.59 -5.99 -3.13
N ILE A 66 4.96 -5.12 -2.35
CA ILE A 66 4.13 -4.09 -2.92
C ILE A 66 5.06 -2.98 -3.36
N LYS A 67 5.23 -2.82 -4.66
CA LYS A 67 6.24 -1.92 -5.20
C LYS A 67 5.62 -0.71 -5.85
N PHE A 68 6.23 0.43 -5.59
CA PHE A 68 5.86 1.68 -6.23
C PHE A 68 7.09 2.25 -6.90
N VAL A 69 6.92 2.73 -8.11
CA VAL A 69 7.97 3.46 -8.81
C VAL A 69 7.77 4.93 -8.49
N LEU A 70 8.77 5.53 -7.90
CA LEU A 70 8.67 6.89 -7.44
C LEU A 70 9.02 7.85 -8.56
N PRO A 71 8.31 8.97 -8.65
CA PRO A 71 8.68 9.99 -9.63
C PRO A 71 9.91 10.76 -9.16
N GLU A 72 10.36 11.64 -10.00
CA GLU A 72 11.43 12.53 -9.62
C GLU A 72 11.01 13.33 -8.39
N ASP A 73 12.01 13.74 -7.66
CA ASP A 73 11.77 14.52 -6.47
C ASP A 73 11.08 15.82 -6.85
N LEU A 74 10.00 16.09 -6.18
CA LEU A 74 9.26 17.31 -6.47
C LEU A 74 9.97 18.57 -6.04
N ASP A 75 10.86 18.45 -5.10
CA ASP A 75 11.51 19.62 -4.55
C ASP A 75 12.79 19.94 -5.25
N VAL A 76 12.89 19.47 -6.43
CA VAL A 76 14.10 19.68 -7.18
C VAL A 76 14.37 21.13 -7.47
N SER A 77 13.33 21.89 -7.57
CA SER A 77 13.47 23.26 -8.00
C SER A 77 14.48 24.05 -7.18
N GLY A 78 14.68 23.68 -5.99
CA GLY A 78 15.62 24.39 -5.16
C GLY A 78 17.06 24.08 -5.46
N GLY A 79 17.31 23.15 -6.30
CA GLY A 79 18.67 22.82 -6.62
C GLY A 79 19.40 22.11 -5.51
N SER A 80 18.77 21.87 -4.42
CA SER A 80 19.43 21.21 -3.32
C SER A 80 18.96 19.81 -3.23
N THR A 81 19.10 19.12 -4.32
CA THR A 81 18.53 17.81 -4.41
C THR A 81 19.41 16.72 -3.91
N THR A 82 20.63 17.04 -3.65
CA THR A 82 21.60 15.98 -3.45
C THR A 82 21.28 15.08 -2.31
N SER A 83 20.64 15.61 -1.29
CA SER A 83 20.38 14.82 -0.12
C SER A 83 18.92 14.44 0.01
N LEU A 84 18.14 14.76 -0.97
CA LEU A 84 16.70 14.68 -0.74
C LEU A 84 16.18 13.28 -0.70
N CYS A 85 16.84 12.35 -1.34
CA CYS A 85 16.39 10.98 -1.28
C CYS A 85 16.31 10.49 0.16
N ASN A 86 17.25 10.90 0.95
CA ASN A 86 17.28 10.48 2.33
C ASN A 86 16.27 11.22 3.19
N GLN A 87 15.70 12.27 2.65
CA GLN A 87 14.79 13.10 3.40
C GLN A 87 13.35 12.99 2.94
N ARG A 88 13.14 12.21 1.94
CA ARG A 88 11.78 12.04 1.45
C ARG A 88 10.98 11.28 2.48
N LYS A 89 9.77 11.74 2.71
CA LYS A 89 8.90 11.15 3.71
C LYS A 89 7.67 10.60 3.03
N PHE A 90 7.39 9.37 3.30
CA PHE A 90 6.26 8.69 2.69
C PHE A 90 5.30 8.21 3.74
N LYS A 91 4.04 8.17 3.39
CA LYS A 91 3.00 7.54 4.18
C LYS A 91 2.29 6.51 3.33
N ALA A 92 1.93 5.43 3.94
CA ALA A 92 1.16 4.41 3.27
C ALA A 92 -0.14 4.18 4.03
N ARG A 93 -1.22 4.11 3.30
CA ARG A 93 -2.52 3.78 3.86
C ARG A 93 -3.01 2.52 3.19
N PHE A 94 -3.66 1.69 3.97
CA PHE A 94 -4.15 0.42 3.47
C PHE A 94 -5.63 0.30 3.78
N ILE A 95 -6.37 -0.21 2.81
CA ILE A 95 -7.78 -0.51 2.97
C ILE A 95 -7.95 -1.95 2.56
N ALA A 96 -8.58 -2.73 3.39
CA ALA A 96 -8.75 -4.15 3.10
C ALA A 96 -10.15 -4.59 3.49
N HIS A 97 -10.78 -5.38 2.63
CA HIS A 97 -12.02 -6.04 2.99
C HIS A 97 -12.21 -7.27 2.14
N TYR A 98 -13.10 -8.13 2.61
CA TYR A 98 -13.34 -9.38 1.94
C TYR A 98 -14.06 -9.15 0.62
N ILE A 99 -13.71 -9.93 -0.38
CA ILE A 99 -14.36 -9.88 -1.67
C ILE A 99 -15.54 -10.83 -1.70
N ASP A 100 -15.40 -11.97 -1.08
CA ASP A 100 -16.36 -13.05 -1.21
C ASP A 100 -17.45 -13.00 -0.16
N ASN A 101 -17.92 -11.82 0.12
CA ASN A 101 -19.11 -11.63 0.89
C ASN A 101 -20.29 -11.73 -0.01
N ASP A 102 -21.31 -12.15 0.60
CA ASP A 102 -22.43 -12.21 -0.19
C ASP A 102 -22.94 -10.93 -0.59
N PHE A 103 -23.10 -10.69 -0.99
CA PHE A 103 -23.58 -9.59 -1.40
C PHE A 103 -23.33 -8.94 -2.05
N GLU A 104 -23.33 -9.08 -2.18
CA GLU A 104 -23.26 -8.51 -2.65
C GLU A 104 -23.42 -7.55 -2.84
N CYS A 105 -23.40 -7.44 -2.44
CA CYS A 105 -23.64 -6.30 -2.34
C CYS A 105 -23.31 -5.59 -3.22
N CYS A 106 -22.69 -5.87 -3.48
CA CYS A 106 -22.26 -5.13 -4.30
C CYS A 106 -23.05 -4.90 -5.26
N ASN A 107 -23.62 -5.52 -5.44
CA ASN A 107 -24.29 -5.29 -6.38
C ASN A 107 -25.05 -4.38 -6.27
N ALA A 108 -25.27 -4.29 -5.58
CA ALA A 108 -26.10 -3.49 -5.43
C ALA A 108 -25.69 -2.31 -5.56
N ILE A 109 -25.18 -2.13 -5.39
CA ILE A 109 -24.84 -1.07 -5.33
C ILE A 109 -24.65 -0.44 -6.21
N LEU A 110 -24.71 -0.74 -6.65
CA LEU A 110 -24.42 -0.09 -7.49
C LEU A 110 -25.04 0.50 -7.99
#